data_d02ed256c118b06410db74d05270adbd
#
_entry.id   d02ed256c118b06410db74d05270adbd
#
_cell.length_a   1.000
_cell.length_b   1.000
_cell.length_c   1.000
_cell.angle_alpha   90.00
_cell.angle_beta   90.00
_cell.angle_gamma   90.00
#
_symmetry.space_group_name_H-M   'P 1'
#
loop_
_entity.id
_entity.type
_entity.pdbx_description
1 polymer ?
#
loop_
_entity_poly.entity_id
_entity_poly.type
_entity_poly.pdbx_seq_one_letter_code
_entity_poly.pdbx_strand_id
1 'polypeptide(L)'
;KLLPSQSYLKFEIVAKKSAATPDKAPKETPLMKQYNEIKNKYPDACLLFRVGDFYETFGEDAVRAAGILGITLTKRGAGSETETALAGFPHHSINTYLPKLVKAGLRVAICDQLEDPKMTKTIVKRGVTELVTPGVSMNDEVLQSKSNNFLASVHFGKKSLGVAFLDVSTGEFLVSQGNEEYIDKLLQNFRPSEILIPKQFKNQFNLVFGDDFHTFFLEDWVYKEDYALESLTKHFQTNSLKGFGVEELTEGLIASGAILYYLSETQHNKIQHITNIQRIAEDAYVWMDKFTIRNLELYHSYNPNAVTLLDVIDKTLSPMGARLLKRWLALPLKDISKIRGRHEVISYLKTNPEVL
;
A
#
# COMPACT_ATOMS: atom_id res chain seq x y z
N LYS A 1 -14.03 31.58 15.17
CA LYS A 1 -15.28 30.80 15.07
C LYS A 1 -14.90 29.41 14.60
N LEU A 2 -14.92 28.49 15.54
CA LEU A 2 -14.67 27.05 15.35
C LEU A 2 -15.83 26.43 14.55
N LEU A 3 -15.54 25.70 13.51
CA LEU A 3 -16.50 24.85 12.81
C LEU A 3 -16.65 23.54 13.57
N PRO A 4 -17.86 22.97 13.70
CA PRO A 4 -18.13 21.80 14.50
C PRO A 4 -17.70 20.51 13.78
N SER A 5 -17.13 19.60 14.56
CA SER A 5 -16.81 18.22 14.21
C SER A 5 -18.03 17.47 13.66
N GLN A 6 -17.85 16.79 12.55
CA GLN A 6 -18.85 15.90 11.99
C GLN A 6 -19.09 14.72 12.95
N SER A 7 -20.23 14.76 13.60
CA SER A 7 -20.76 13.66 14.40
C SER A 7 -21.26 12.56 13.47
N TYR A 8 -20.67 11.38 13.57
CA TYR A 8 -21.21 10.16 12.95
C TYR A 8 -22.56 9.82 13.57
N LEU A 9 -23.61 9.86 12.76
CA LEU A 9 -24.95 9.37 13.12
C LEU A 9 -24.88 7.85 13.38
N LYS A 10 -24.95 7.47 14.64
CA LYS A 10 -25.24 6.09 15.06
C LYS A 10 -26.71 5.79 14.75
N PHE A 11 -26.95 4.94 13.77
CA PHE A 11 -28.25 4.31 13.60
C PHE A 11 -28.35 3.15 14.59
N GLU A 12 -29.10 3.33 15.66
CA GLU A 12 -29.56 2.23 16.52
C GLU A 12 -30.67 1.44 15.80
N ILE A 13 -30.34 0.21 15.40
CA ILE A 13 -31.34 -0.74 14.92
C ILE A 13 -32.04 -1.36 16.13
N VAL A 14 -33.26 -0.94 16.37
CA VAL A 14 -34.15 -1.57 17.34
C VAL A 14 -34.56 -2.94 16.83
N ALA A 15 -33.95 -4.00 17.36
CA ALA A 15 -34.36 -5.37 17.12
C ALA A 15 -35.63 -5.72 17.92
N LYS A 16 -36.76 -5.83 17.24
CA LYS A 16 -37.96 -6.49 17.79
C LYS A 16 -37.70 -8.00 17.84
N LYS A 17 -37.56 -8.54 19.06
CA LYS A 17 -37.61 -9.99 19.30
C LYS A 17 -39.02 -10.49 19.06
N SER A 18 -39.27 -11.25 18.02
CA SER A 18 -40.36 -12.20 17.91
C SER A 18 -39.81 -13.61 18.10
N ALA A 19 -40.35 -14.32 19.07
CA ALA A 19 -40.03 -15.73 19.28
C ALA A 19 -40.56 -16.53 18.10
N ALA A 20 -39.68 -17.20 17.35
CA ALA A 20 -40.04 -18.16 16.32
C ALA A 20 -39.22 -19.45 16.50
N THR A 21 -39.89 -20.55 16.32
CA THR A 21 -39.47 -21.96 16.23
C THR A 21 -38.19 -22.20 15.45
N PRO A 22 -37.40 -23.26 15.68
CA PRO A 22 -36.18 -23.53 14.98
C PRO A 22 -36.47 -23.93 13.52
N ASP A 23 -36.54 -22.95 12.65
CA ASP A 23 -36.69 -23.17 11.22
C ASP A 23 -35.32 -23.36 10.57
N LYS A 24 -35.31 -24.23 9.53
CA LYS A 24 -34.14 -24.60 8.76
C LYS A 24 -33.42 -23.32 8.30
N ALA A 25 -32.12 -23.21 8.60
CA ALA A 25 -31.27 -22.14 8.10
C ALA A 25 -31.51 -21.89 6.61
N PRO A 26 -31.73 -20.64 6.16
CA PRO A 26 -32.06 -20.34 4.77
C PRO A 26 -30.94 -20.90 3.88
N LYS A 27 -31.30 -21.65 2.84
CA LYS A 27 -30.34 -22.29 1.92
C LYS A 27 -29.61 -21.19 1.15
N GLU A 28 -28.37 -20.97 1.52
CA GLU A 28 -27.44 -20.09 0.82
C GLU A 28 -27.32 -20.52 -0.66
N THR A 29 -27.39 -19.54 -1.58
CA THR A 29 -27.21 -19.85 -3.00
C THR A 29 -25.77 -20.30 -3.29
N PRO A 30 -25.54 -21.20 -4.26
CA PRO A 30 -24.19 -21.67 -4.58
C PRO A 30 -23.19 -20.53 -4.87
N LEU A 31 -23.66 -19.42 -5.46
CA LEU A 31 -22.84 -18.24 -5.73
C LEU A 31 -22.44 -17.53 -4.44
N MET A 32 -23.37 -17.32 -3.49
CA MET A 32 -23.07 -16.70 -2.21
C MET A 32 -22.16 -17.57 -1.34
N LYS A 33 -22.33 -18.90 -1.42
CA LYS A 33 -21.41 -19.83 -0.76
C LYS A 33 -19.97 -19.64 -1.27
N GLN A 34 -19.78 -19.58 -2.59
CA GLN A 34 -18.46 -19.34 -3.18
C GLN A 34 -17.90 -17.96 -2.79
N TYR A 35 -18.75 -16.91 -2.77
CA TYR A 35 -18.37 -15.57 -2.31
C TYR A 35 -17.88 -15.60 -0.86
N ASN A 36 -18.64 -16.19 0.04
CA ASN A 36 -18.32 -16.24 1.46
C ASN A 36 -17.06 -17.08 1.75
N GLU A 37 -16.88 -18.20 1.03
CA GLU A 37 -15.65 -18.99 1.12
C GLU A 37 -14.39 -18.18 0.74
N ILE A 38 -14.51 -17.34 -0.30
CA ILE A 38 -13.40 -16.47 -0.72
C ILE A 38 -13.24 -15.29 0.24
N LYS A 39 -14.34 -14.64 0.64
CA LYS A 39 -14.31 -13.51 1.60
C LYS A 39 -13.68 -13.92 2.93
N ASN A 40 -13.94 -15.12 3.42
CA ASN A 40 -13.33 -15.63 4.65
C ASN A 40 -11.79 -15.79 4.58
N LYS A 41 -11.25 -15.95 3.36
CA LYS A 41 -9.78 -15.97 3.16
C LYS A 41 -9.18 -14.56 3.13
N TYR A 42 -9.97 -13.56 2.76
CA TYR A 42 -9.56 -12.15 2.65
C TYR A 42 -10.52 -11.24 3.43
N PRO A 43 -10.64 -11.42 4.76
CA PRO A 43 -11.66 -10.73 5.56
C PRO A 43 -11.48 -9.21 5.54
N ASP A 44 -10.25 -8.73 5.45
CA ASP A 44 -9.90 -7.30 5.48
C ASP A 44 -9.98 -6.61 4.12
N ALA A 45 -10.13 -7.38 3.03
CA ALA A 45 -10.18 -6.84 1.68
C ALA A 45 -11.63 -6.63 1.20
N CYS A 46 -11.89 -5.54 0.50
CA CYS A 46 -13.12 -5.37 -0.28
C CYS A 46 -13.07 -6.34 -1.47
N LEU A 47 -13.99 -7.32 -1.49
CA LEU A 47 -14.00 -8.36 -2.52
C LEU A 47 -14.81 -7.90 -3.74
N LEU A 48 -14.13 -7.66 -4.86
CA LEU A 48 -14.74 -7.45 -6.17
C LEU A 48 -14.93 -8.81 -6.85
N PHE A 49 -16.14 -9.32 -6.81
CA PHE A 49 -16.48 -10.67 -7.24
C PHE A 49 -17.11 -10.65 -8.63
N ARG A 50 -16.49 -11.31 -9.62
CA ARG A 50 -16.96 -11.31 -10.99
C ARG A 50 -18.25 -12.11 -11.16
N VAL A 51 -19.33 -11.44 -11.56
CA VAL A 51 -20.64 -12.04 -11.86
C VAL A 51 -21.06 -11.61 -13.26
N GLY A 52 -20.90 -12.48 -14.24
CA GLY A 52 -21.13 -12.13 -15.65
C GLY A 52 -20.24 -10.96 -16.09
N ASP A 53 -20.88 -9.88 -16.54
CA ASP A 53 -20.19 -8.67 -17.02
C ASP A 53 -19.91 -7.62 -15.93
N PHE A 54 -20.19 -7.95 -14.65
CA PHE A 54 -20.02 -7.04 -13.52
C PHE A 54 -19.01 -7.56 -12.52
N TYR A 55 -18.32 -6.64 -11.84
CA TYR A 55 -17.79 -6.86 -10.51
C TYR A 55 -18.84 -6.45 -9.49
N GLU A 56 -19.25 -7.39 -8.67
CA GLU A 56 -20.22 -7.20 -7.58
C GLU A 56 -19.52 -7.33 -6.23
N THR A 57 -19.95 -6.55 -5.26
CA THR A 57 -19.55 -6.66 -3.87
C THR A 57 -20.78 -6.68 -2.98
N PHE A 58 -20.71 -7.39 -1.83
CA PHE A 58 -21.87 -7.67 -1.00
C PHE A 58 -21.66 -7.22 0.44
N GLY A 59 -22.77 -7.07 1.18
CA GLY A 59 -22.75 -6.76 2.62
C GLY A 59 -22.08 -5.43 2.94
N GLU A 60 -21.21 -5.42 3.94
CA GLU A 60 -20.47 -4.23 4.38
C GLU A 60 -19.54 -3.68 3.31
N ASP A 61 -18.92 -4.56 2.52
CA ASP A 61 -18.07 -4.14 1.40
C ASP A 61 -18.88 -3.34 0.38
N ALA A 62 -20.13 -3.74 0.09
CA ALA A 62 -21.01 -3.01 -0.83
C ALA A 62 -21.35 -1.61 -0.33
N VAL A 63 -21.63 -1.47 0.96
CA VAL A 63 -21.92 -0.16 1.59
C VAL A 63 -20.71 0.76 1.49
N ARG A 64 -19.52 0.24 1.85
CA ARG A 64 -18.25 1.00 1.79
C ARG A 64 -17.90 1.39 0.36
N ALA A 65 -17.95 0.42 -0.57
CA ALA A 65 -17.62 0.65 -1.96
C ALA A 65 -18.59 1.64 -2.63
N ALA A 66 -19.90 1.51 -2.40
CA ALA A 66 -20.89 2.44 -2.94
C ALA A 66 -20.65 3.88 -2.49
N GLY A 67 -20.33 4.09 -1.20
CA GLY A 67 -20.02 5.42 -0.65
C GLY A 67 -18.77 6.05 -1.28
N ILE A 68 -17.69 5.27 -1.48
CA ILE A 68 -16.43 5.75 -2.05
C ILE A 68 -16.57 6.01 -3.56
N LEU A 69 -17.23 5.10 -4.28
CA LEU A 69 -17.34 5.16 -5.73
C LEU A 69 -18.43 6.10 -6.23
N GLY A 70 -19.40 6.46 -5.36
CA GLY A 70 -20.58 7.23 -5.74
C GLY A 70 -21.53 6.44 -6.64
N ILE A 71 -21.59 5.09 -6.49
CA ILE A 71 -22.48 4.21 -7.25
C ILE A 71 -23.70 3.80 -6.42
N THR A 72 -24.74 3.31 -7.10
CA THR A 72 -26.00 2.93 -6.46
C THR A 72 -25.81 1.69 -5.58
N LEU A 73 -26.19 1.82 -4.30
CA LEU A 73 -26.33 0.68 -3.40
C LEU A 73 -27.71 0.04 -3.62
N THR A 74 -27.72 -1.23 -3.97
CA THR A 74 -28.92 -2.03 -4.19
C THR A 74 -28.99 -3.20 -3.23
N LYS A 75 -29.98 -4.08 -3.40
CA LYS A 75 -30.16 -5.27 -2.58
C LYS A 75 -30.31 -6.50 -3.47
N ARG A 76 -29.56 -7.55 -3.13
CA ARG A 76 -29.76 -8.86 -3.73
C ARG A 76 -30.77 -9.63 -2.90
N GLY A 77 -31.73 -10.32 -3.59
CA GLY A 77 -32.77 -11.08 -2.90
C GLY A 77 -33.76 -10.21 -2.15
N ALA A 78 -34.12 -9.05 -2.69
CA ALA A 78 -35.06 -8.14 -2.06
C ALA A 78 -36.36 -8.84 -1.65
N GLY A 79 -36.73 -8.71 -0.37
CA GLY A 79 -37.92 -9.34 0.20
C GLY A 79 -37.75 -10.82 0.63
N SER A 80 -36.54 -11.39 0.54
CA SER A 80 -36.22 -12.72 1.05
C SER A 80 -35.45 -12.65 2.38
N GLU A 81 -35.45 -13.76 3.14
CA GLU A 81 -34.67 -13.87 4.38
C GLU A 81 -33.14 -13.75 4.16
N THR A 82 -32.69 -13.87 2.92
CA THR A 82 -31.26 -13.76 2.50
C THR A 82 -30.95 -12.42 1.84
N GLU A 83 -31.74 -11.38 2.13
CA GLU A 83 -31.49 -10.05 1.58
C GLU A 83 -30.13 -9.50 2.00
N THR A 84 -29.30 -9.11 1.04
CA THR A 84 -27.94 -8.61 1.27
C THR A 84 -27.70 -7.35 0.44
N ALA A 85 -27.02 -6.35 1.02
CA ALA A 85 -26.58 -5.17 0.30
C ALA A 85 -25.69 -5.57 -0.90
N LEU A 86 -25.87 -4.91 -2.02
CA LEU A 86 -25.16 -5.15 -3.28
C LEU A 86 -24.75 -3.81 -3.90
N ALA A 87 -23.51 -3.71 -4.31
CA ALA A 87 -23.03 -2.67 -5.20
C ALA A 87 -22.18 -3.31 -6.30
N GLY A 88 -22.16 -2.72 -7.48
CA GLY A 88 -21.37 -3.27 -8.57
C GLY A 88 -21.22 -2.31 -9.73
N PHE A 89 -20.26 -2.62 -10.59
CA PHE A 89 -19.96 -1.85 -11.80
C PHE A 89 -19.51 -2.80 -12.93
N PRO A 90 -19.65 -2.38 -14.22
CA PRO A 90 -19.21 -3.19 -15.34
C PRO A 90 -17.71 -3.53 -15.25
N HIS A 91 -17.35 -4.79 -15.52
CA HIS A 91 -15.99 -5.27 -15.34
C HIS A 91 -14.94 -4.52 -16.17
N HIS A 92 -15.32 -4.09 -17.37
CA HIS A 92 -14.44 -3.31 -18.23
C HIS A 92 -14.11 -1.92 -17.67
N SER A 93 -14.85 -1.46 -16.66
CA SER A 93 -14.64 -0.17 -15.98
C SER A 93 -13.75 -0.29 -14.73
N ILE A 94 -13.11 -1.45 -14.51
CA ILE A 94 -12.29 -1.70 -13.31
C ILE A 94 -11.20 -0.62 -13.16
N ASN A 95 -10.56 -0.21 -14.24
CA ASN A 95 -9.51 0.82 -14.22
C ASN A 95 -10.02 2.18 -13.74
N THR A 96 -11.31 2.48 -13.88
CA THR A 96 -11.91 3.72 -13.37
C THR A 96 -12.28 3.65 -11.90
N TYR A 97 -12.71 2.48 -11.41
CA TYR A 97 -13.26 2.33 -10.06
C TYR A 97 -12.24 1.81 -9.05
N LEU A 98 -11.39 0.85 -9.43
CA LEU A 98 -10.34 0.29 -8.56
C LEU A 98 -9.43 1.36 -7.95
N PRO A 99 -8.91 2.34 -8.73
CA PRO A 99 -8.07 3.40 -8.19
C PRO A 99 -8.72 4.21 -7.08
N LYS A 100 -10.03 4.44 -7.16
CA LYS A 100 -10.77 5.20 -6.15
C LYS A 100 -10.85 4.44 -4.82
N LEU A 101 -11.09 3.13 -4.86
CA LEU A 101 -11.13 2.28 -3.68
C LEU A 101 -9.75 2.22 -3.01
N VAL A 102 -8.69 2.00 -3.80
CA VAL A 102 -7.31 1.91 -3.31
C VAL A 102 -6.83 3.24 -2.74
N LYS A 103 -7.09 4.37 -3.42
CA LYS A 103 -6.78 5.73 -2.90
C LYS A 103 -7.53 6.08 -1.62
N ALA A 104 -8.70 5.47 -1.40
CA ALA A 104 -9.43 5.59 -0.14
C ALA A 104 -8.86 4.68 0.98
N GLY A 105 -7.73 4.01 0.75
CA GLY A 105 -7.06 3.15 1.73
C GLY A 105 -7.61 1.73 1.80
N LEU A 106 -8.48 1.30 0.87
CA LEU A 106 -8.99 -0.07 0.88
C LEU A 106 -8.00 -1.04 0.21
N ARG A 107 -7.89 -2.22 0.82
CA ARG A 107 -7.36 -3.41 0.16
C ARG A 107 -8.48 -4.00 -0.69
N VAL A 108 -8.22 -4.33 -1.94
CA VAL A 108 -9.22 -4.81 -2.90
C VAL A 108 -8.80 -6.16 -3.47
N ALA A 109 -9.57 -7.20 -3.20
CA ALA A 109 -9.37 -8.52 -3.79
C ALA A 109 -10.18 -8.61 -5.09
N ILE A 110 -9.49 -8.76 -6.22
CA ILE A 110 -10.10 -8.97 -7.53
C ILE A 110 -10.31 -10.47 -7.71
N CYS A 111 -11.57 -10.87 -7.82
CA CYS A 111 -11.95 -12.26 -7.96
C CYS A 111 -12.58 -12.50 -9.34
N ASP A 112 -11.84 -13.16 -10.21
CA ASP A 112 -12.26 -13.47 -11.57
C ASP A 112 -12.73 -14.90 -11.76
N GLN A 113 -13.39 -15.14 -12.90
CA GLN A 113 -13.79 -16.46 -13.37
C GLN A 113 -12.54 -17.18 -13.89
N LEU A 114 -12.25 -18.36 -13.33
CA LEU A 114 -11.10 -19.18 -13.72
C LEU A 114 -11.41 -20.14 -14.87
N GLU A 115 -12.68 -20.22 -15.26
CA GLU A 115 -13.21 -21.13 -16.30
C GLU A 115 -14.10 -20.35 -17.27
N ASP A 116 -14.15 -20.80 -18.53
CA ASP A 116 -15.07 -20.22 -19.51
C ASP A 116 -16.52 -20.59 -19.15
N PRO A 117 -17.42 -19.61 -18.91
CA PRO A 117 -18.82 -19.85 -18.61
C PRO A 117 -19.54 -20.70 -19.65
N LYS A 118 -19.12 -20.65 -20.94
CA LYS A 118 -19.71 -21.38 -22.04
C LYS A 118 -19.38 -22.88 -22.01
N MET A 119 -18.30 -23.24 -21.33
CA MET A 119 -17.82 -24.63 -21.24
C MET A 119 -18.25 -25.34 -19.95
N THR A 120 -18.85 -24.62 -19.00
CA THR A 120 -19.18 -25.13 -17.67
C THR A 120 -20.68 -25.35 -17.52
N LYS A 121 -21.10 -26.59 -17.16
CA LYS A 121 -22.50 -26.93 -16.88
C LYS A 121 -22.95 -26.61 -15.45
N THR A 122 -22.04 -26.28 -14.58
CA THR A 122 -22.24 -25.94 -13.16
C THR A 122 -21.90 -24.46 -12.91
N ILE A 123 -21.85 -24.05 -11.64
CA ILE A 123 -21.40 -22.70 -11.29
C ILE A 123 -19.94 -22.55 -11.67
N VAL A 124 -19.61 -21.47 -12.38
CA VAL A 124 -18.24 -21.14 -12.82
C VAL A 124 -17.35 -20.97 -11.59
N LYS A 125 -16.20 -21.64 -11.59
CA LYS A 125 -15.20 -21.51 -10.54
C LYS A 125 -14.53 -20.14 -10.60
N ARG A 126 -14.39 -19.51 -9.44
CA ARG A 126 -13.76 -18.19 -9.27
C ARG A 126 -12.63 -18.27 -8.28
N GLY A 127 -11.67 -17.35 -8.40
CA GLY A 127 -10.55 -17.21 -7.49
C GLY A 127 -10.01 -15.80 -7.49
N VAL A 128 -9.33 -15.42 -6.43
CA VAL A 128 -8.63 -14.14 -6.37
C VAL A 128 -7.41 -14.21 -7.29
N THR A 129 -7.40 -13.34 -8.28
CA THR A 129 -6.32 -13.21 -9.26
C THR A 129 -5.31 -12.15 -8.87
N GLU A 130 -5.75 -11.16 -8.09
CA GLU A 130 -4.91 -10.06 -7.62
C GLU A 130 -5.47 -9.48 -6.33
N LEU A 131 -4.59 -9.10 -5.41
CA LEU A 131 -4.93 -8.34 -4.22
C LEU A 131 -4.23 -6.98 -4.29
N VAL A 132 -4.98 -5.95 -4.65
CA VAL A 132 -4.46 -4.59 -4.82
C VAL A 132 -4.59 -3.84 -3.50
N THR A 133 -3.48 -3.24 -3.06
CA THR A 133 -3.42 -2.45 -1.83
C THR A 133 -2.78 -1.09 -2.10
N PRO A 134 -2.91 -0.09 -1.20
CA PRO A 134 -2.29 1.22 -1.41
C PRO A 134 -0.79 1.16 -1.71
N GLY A 135 -0.05 0.28 -1.01
CA GLY A 135 1.40 0.13 -1.16
C GLY A 135 1.86 -0.77 -2.31
N VAL A 136 0.97 -1.62 -2.86
CA VAL A 136 1.34 -2.66 -3.84
C VAL A 136 0.55 -2.52 -5.14
N SER A 137 0.14 -1.30 -5.49
CA SER A 137 -0.53 -1.06 -6.76
C SER A 137 0.48 -0.88 -7.88
N MET A 138 0.30 -1.62 -8.98
CA MET A 138 1.02 -1.43 -10.25
C MET A 138 0.15 -0.74 -11.32
N ASN A 139 -1.08 -0.36 -10.98
CA ASN A 139 -1.99 0.28 -11.93
C ASN A 139 -1.60 1.74 -12.14
N ASP A 140 -1.31 2.13 -13.39
CA ASP A 140 -0.89 3.48 -13.77
C ASP A 140 -1.89 4.57 -13.35
N GLU A 141 -3.17 4.26 -13.24
CA GLU A 141 -4.21 5.21 -12.80
C GLU A 141 -4.22 5.40 -11.27
N VAL A 142 -3.69 4.44 -10.51
CA VAL A 142 -3.46 4.56 -9.07
C VAL A 142 -2.18 5.33 -8.81
N LEU A 143 -1.14 5.03 -9.59
CA LEU A 143 0.20 5.60 -9.45
C LEU A 143 0.26 7.02 -10.01
N GLN A 144 0.93 7.89 -9.28
CA GLN A 144 1.39 9.16 -9.81
C GLN A 144 2.79 8.94 -10.39
N SER A 145 2.91 8.92 -11.72
CA SER A 145 4.16 8.58 -12.41
C SER A 145 5.39 9.38 -11.93
N LYS A 146 5.17 10.62 -11.49
CA LYS A 146 6.21 11.54 -10.97
C LYS A 146 6.54 11.34 -9.48
N SER A 147 5.86 10.42 -8.78
CA SER A 147 6.09 10.14 -7.36
C SER A 147 6.27 8.65 -7.14
N ASN A 148 7.12 8.29 -6.17
CA ASN A 148 7.21 6.91 -5.72
C ASN A 148 5.93 6.50 -4.96
N ASN A 149 5.56 5.23 -5.06
CA ASN A 149 4.53 4.60 -4.27
C ASN A 149 5.17 3.58 -3.33
N PHE A 150 5.60 4.03 -2.15
CA PHE A 150 6.30 3.15 -1.23
C PHE A 150 5.36 2.31 -0.37
N LEU A 151 5.59 1.00 -0.39
CA LEU A 151 5.24 0.09 0.67
C LEU A 151 6.37 0.12 1.70
N ALA A 152 6.07 0.34 2.97
CA ALA A 152 7.06 0.25 4.03
C ALA A 152 6.80 -0.93 4.97
N SER A 153 7.82 -1.32 5.71
CA SER A 153 7.70 -2.23 6.84
C SER A 153 8.55 -1.73 8.00
N VAL A 154 8.01 -1.82 9.22
CA VAL A 154 8.73 -1.42 10.45
C VAL A 154 8.83 -2.61 11.38
N HIS A 155 10.04 -2.92 11.83
CA HIS A 155 10.32 -3.92 12.85
C HIS A 155 10.82 -3.26 14.13
N PHE A 156 10.28 -3.71 15.27
CA PHE A 156 10.64 -3.24 16.60
C PHE A 156 11.64 -4.21 17.24
N GLY A 157 12.92 -3.92 17.09
CA GLY A 157 13.97 -4.70 17.74
C GLY A 157 14.23 -4.26 19.19
N LYS A 158 15.06 -4.99 19.90
CA LYS A 158 15.38 -4.72 21.32
C LYS A 158 16.16 -3.42 21.56
N LYS A 159 17.01 -3.01 20.62
CA LYS A 159 17.90 -1.85 20.76
C LYS A 159 17.63 -0.74 19.75
N SER A 160 17.06 -1.09 18.64
CA SER A 160 16.79 -0.19 17.52
C SER A 160 15.60 -0.70 16.73
N LEU A 161 15.03 0.17 15.91
CA LEU A 161 13.99 -0.17 14.95
C LEU A 161 14.62 -0.37 13.58
N GLY A 162 14.08 -1.31 12.80
CA GLY A 162 14.37 -1.46 11.40
C GLY A 162 13.25 -0.94 10.52
N VAL A 163 13.60 -0.36 9.39
CA VAL A 163 12.62 0.06 8.38
C VAL A 163 13.10 -0.31 6.99
N ALA A 164 12.16 -0.73 6.17
CA ALA A 164 12.37 -0.94 4.75
C ALA A 164 11.28 -0.24 3.94
N PHE A 165 11.65 0.26 2.76
CA PHE A 165 10.75 0.89 1.80
C PHE A 165 10.94 0.24 0.45
N LEU A 166 9.86 -0.16 -0.19
CA LEU A 166 9.87 -0.71 -1.54
C LEU A 166 8.84 0.01 -2.42
N ASP A 167 9.30 0.57 -3.51
CA ASP A 167 8.42 0.94 -4.62
C ASP A 167 8.37 -0.22 -5.61
N VAL A 168 7.27 -0.96 -5.58
CA VAL A 168 7.10 -2.17 -6.40
C VAL A 168 7.14 -1.85 -7.90
N SER A 169 6.68 -0.67 -8.30
CA SER A 169 6.62 -0.26 -9.71
C SER A 169 7.99 0.04 -10.31
N THR A 170 8.92 0.55 -9.48
CA THR A 170 10.27 0.95 -9.92
C THR A 170 11.36 -0.04 -9.52
N GLY A 171 11.07 -0.94 -8.59
CA GLY A 171 12.06 -1.85 -8.00
C GLY A 171 13.01 -1.18 -7.02
N GLU A 172 12.73 0.06 -6.61
CA GLU A 172 13.53 0.77 -5.63
C GLU A 172 13.30 0.20 -4.24
N PHE A 173 14.31 -0.47 -3.68
CA PHE A 173 14.27 -1.09 -2.37
C PHE A 173 15.30 -0.46 -1.44
N LEU A 174 14.82 0.20 -0.39
CA LEU A 174 15.65 0.96 0.55
C LEU A 174 15.50 0.36 1.95
N VAL A 175 16.59 0.33 2.71
CA VAL A 175 16.61 -0.21 4.08
C VAL A 175 17.41 0.67 5.02
N SER A 176 16.95 0.76 6.25
CA SER A 176 17.66 1.46 7.33
C SER A 176 17.34 0.86 8.70
N GLN A 177 18.13 1.28 9.69
CA GLN A 177 17.98 0.90 11.08
C GLN A 177 18.47 2.05 11.97
N GLY A 178 17.75 2.31 13.06
CA GLY A 178 18.10 3.38 13.98
C GLY A 178 17.13 3.51 15.15
N ASN A 179 17.21 4.65 15.84
CA ASN A 179 16.29 4.96 16.93
C ASN A 179 14.91 5.41 16.41
N GLU A 180 13.94 5.56 17.30
CA GLU A 180 12.57 5.96 16.97
C GLU A 180 12.51 7.30 16.23
N GLU A 181 13.28 8.29 16.68
CA GLU A 181 13.32 9.63 16.08
C GLU A 181 13.81 9.59 14.62
N TYR A 182 14.84 8.78 14.37
CA TYR A 182 15.36 8.60 13.01
C TYR A 182 14.38 7.88 12.08
N ILE A 183 13.73 6.83 12.58
CA ILE A 183 12.71 6.11 11.80
C ILE A 183 11.49 7.00 11.52
N ASP A 184 11.05 7.81 12.50
CA ASP A 184 9.97 8.79 12.25
C ASP A 184 10.35 9.77 11.13
N LYS A 185 11.56 10.32 11.15
CA LYS A 185 12.06 11.19 10.07
C LYS A 185 12.01 10.52 8.71
N LEU A 186 12.37 9.22 8.63
CA LEU A 186 12.29 8.46 7.38
C LEU A 186 10.83 8.28 6.93
N LEU A 187 9.93 7.87 7.83
CA LEU A 187 8.51 7.69 7.51
C LEU A 187 7.87 9.01 7.04
N GLN A 188 8.20 10.12 7.69
CA GLN A 188 7.70 11.46 7.30
C GLN A 188 8.25 11.94 5.95
N ASN A 189 9.49 11.60 5.62
CA ASN A 189 10.13 12.00 4.37
C ASN A 189 9.66 11.15 3.17
N PHE A 190 9.59 9.84 3.34
CA PHE A 190 9.19 8.92 2.27
C PHE A 190 7.68 8.81 2.11
N ARG A 191 6.90 9.05 3.16
CA ARG A 191 5.44 8.97 3.21
C ARG A 191 4.90 7.74 2.49
N PRO A 192 5.16 6.55 3.03
CA PRO A 192 4.69 5.33 2.42
C PRO A 192 3.16 5.30 2.36
N SER A 193 2.63 4.74 1.28
CA SER A 193 1.20 4.58 1.08
C SER A 193 0.60 3.49 1.97
N GLU A 194 1.45 2.58 2.46
CA GLU A 194 1.06 1.50 3.37
C GLU A 194 2.27 1.09 4.21
N ILE A 195 2.05 0.78 5.49
CA ILE A 195 3.10 0.33 6.41
C ILE A 195 2.72 -1.03 7.01
N LEU A 196 3.61 -2.00 6.86
CA LEU A 196 3.50 -3.33 7.45
C LEU A 196 4.11 -3.33 8.85
N ILE A 197 3.41 -3.91 9.82
CA ILE A 197 3.82 -3.92 11.22
C ILE A 197 3.53 -5.30 11.83
N PRO A 198 4.38 -5.82 12.73
CA PRO A 198 4.03 -6.99 13.51
C PRO A 198 2.79 -6.74 14.36
N LYS A 199 1.88 -7.71 14.41
CA LYS A 199 0.56 -7.59 15.06
C LYS A 199 0.64 -7.16 16.53
N GLN A 200 1.65 -7.69 17.25
CA GLN A 200 1.90 -7.36 18.64
C GLN A 200 2.29 -5.89 18.90
N PHE A 201 2.85 -5.20 17.90
CA PHE A 201 3.33 -3.81 18.06
C PHE A 201 2.35 -2.73 17.57
N LYS A 202 1.09 -3.09 17.27
CA LYS A 202 0.07 -2.16 16.82
C LYS A 202 -0.05 -0.91 17.69
N ASN A 203 -0.22 -1.11 19.00
CA ASN A 203 -0.41 0.00 19.93
C ASN A 203 0.86 0.85 20.10
N GLN A 204 2.02 0.19 20.13
CA GLN A 204 3.30 0.88 20.24
C GLN A 204 3.60 1.73 19.00
N PHE A 205 3.30 1.22 17.80
CA PHE A 205 3.45 1.99 16.57
C PHE A 205 2.64 3.28 16.60
N ASN A 206 1.36 3.20 16.94
CA ASN A 206 0.49 4.38 17.01
C ASN A 206 0.94 5.38 18.09
N LEU A 207 1.48 4.88 19.20
CA LEU A 207 2.00 5.74 20.27
C LEU A 207 3.25 6.53 19.82
N VAL A 208 4.13 5.90 19.04
CA VAL A 208 5.41 6.48 18.60
C VAL A 208 5.24 7.35 17.35
N PHE A 209 4.52 6.85 16.33
CA PHE A 209 4.46 7.46 14.99
C PHE A 209 3.11 8.11 14.67
N GLY A 210 2.09 7.97 15.54
CA GLY A 210 0.74 8.46 15.30
C GLY A 210 -0.12 7.50 14.48
N ASP A 211 -1.33 7.96 14.16
CA ASP A 211 -2.40 7.19 13.49
C ASP A 211 -2.68 7.67 12.04
N ASP A 212 -1.86 8.58 11.54
CA ASP A 212 -2.02 9.16 10.19
C ASP A 212 -1.62 8.20 9.05
N PHE A 213 -0.99 7.06 9.36
CA PHE A 213 -0.51 6.10 8.38
C PHE A 213 -1.52 4.98 8.13
N HIS A 214 -1.63 4.54 6.87
CA HIS A 214 -2.32 3.30 6.53
C HIS A 214 -1.47 2.10 6.96
N THR A 215 -1.86 1.43 8.03
CA THR A 215 -1.10 0.30 8.59
C THR A 215 -1.78 -1.03 8.28
N PHE A 216 -0.97 -2.05 8.00
CA PHE A 216 -1.40 -3.43 7.88
C PHE A 216 -0.58 -4.33 8.83
N PHE A 217 -1.27 -5.25 9.50
CA PHE A 217 -0.66 -6.08 10.54
C PHE A 217 -0.39 -7.48 10.04
N LEU A 218 0.88 -7.88 10.07
CA LEU A 218 1.32 -9.23 9.76
C LEU A 218 1.52 -10.06 11.03
N GLU A 219 1.45 -11.37 10.90
CA GLU A 219 1.73 -12.29 11.99
C GLU A 219 3.21 -12.19 12.41
N ASP A 220 3.48 -12.30 13.70
CA ASP A 220 4.80 -12.04 14.29
C ASP A 220 5.92 -12.98 13.77
N TRP A 221 5.56 -14.17 13.30
CA TRP A 221 6.52 -15.11 12.74
C TRP A 221 7.19 -14.62 11.44
N VAL A 222 6.52 -13.73 10.70
CA VAL A 222 7.05 -13.12 9.48
C VAL A 222 8.29 -12.26 9.79
N TYR A 223 8.33 -11.70 11.00
CA TYR A 223 9.41 -10.83 11.47
C TYR A 223 10.50 -11.61 12.22
N LYS A 224 10.85 -12.79 11.72
CA LYS A 224 12.00 -13.57 12.21
C LYS A 224 13.20 -13.39 11.32
N GLU A 225 14.38 -13.26 11.92
CA GLU A 225 15.65 -13.04 11.23
C GLU A 225 15.94 -14.15 10.21
N ASP A 226 15.82 -15.43 10.62
CA ASP A 226 16.10 -16.57 9.74
C ASP A 226 15.20 -16.55 8.50
N TYR A 227 13.90 -16.27 8.68
CA TYR A 227 12.94 -16.16 7.58
C TYR A 227 13.27 -15.01 6.63
N ALA A 228 13.63 -13.85 7.19
CA ALA A 228 13.98 -12.66 6.40
C ALA A 228 15.24 -12.91 5.56
N LEU A 229 16.28 -13.48 6.16
CA LEU A 229 17.53 -13.79 5.46
C LEU A 229 17.33 -14.82 4.35
N GLU A 230 16.57 -15.89 4.62
CA GLU A 230 16.23 -16.90 3.61
C GLU A 230 15.45 -16.26 2.43
N SER A 231 14.43 -15.46 2.74
CA SER A 231 13.59 -14.80 1.73
C SER A 231 14.41 -13.85 0.85
N LEU A 232 15.26 -13.01 1.45
CA LEU A 232 16.09 -12.04 0.75
C LEU A 232 17.19 -12.72 -0.09
N THR A 233 17.91 -13.71 0.45
CA THR A 233 18.94 -14.42 -0.28
C THR A 233 18.37 -15.21 -1.46
N LYS A 234 17.20 -15.83 -1.28
CA LYS A 234 16.47 -16.50 -2.35
C LYS A 234 16.03 -15.52 -3.44
N HIS A 235 15.47 -14.36 -3.05
CA HIS A 235 15.00 -13.34 -3.99
C HIS A 235 16.15 -12.78 -4.84
N PHE A 236 17.25 -12.38 -4.20
CA PHE A 236 18.42 -11.82 -4.88
C PHE A 236 19.35 -12.88 -5.49
N GLN A 237 19.04 -14.17 -5.36
CA GLN A 237 19.81 -15.29 -5.88
C GLN A 237 21.28 -15.23 -5.42
N THR A 238 21.50 -14.96 -4.15
CA THR A 238 22.83 -14.79 -3.54
C THR A 238 22.99 -15.63 -2.27
N ASN A 239 24.21 -15.96 -1.92
CA ASN A 239 24.50 -16.66 -0.67
C ASN A 239 24.73 -15.72 0.53
N SER A 240 24.87 -14.42 0.29
CA SER A 240 25.13 -13.43 1.33
C SER A 240 24.68 -12.04 0.86
N LEU A 241 24.24 -11.22 1.82
CA LEU A 241 23.82 -9.82 1.56
C LEU A 241 24.97 -8.82 1.68
N LYS A 242 26.23 -9.28 1.90
CA LYS A 242 27.45 -8.44 2.00
C LYS A 242 27.64 -7.55 0.79
N GLY A 243 27.39 -8.08 -0.40
CA GLY A 243 27.53 -7.33 -1.66
C GLY A 243 26.65 -6.10 -1.77
N PHE A 244 25.55 -6.06 -1.02
CA PHE A 244 24.63 -4.91 -0.96
C PHE A 244 24.99 -3.90 0.16
N GLY A 245 25.95 -4.23 1.05
CA GLY A 245 26.36 -3.35 2.17
C GLY A 245 25.30 -3.19 3.25
N VAL A 246 24.40 -4.16 3.43
CA VAL A 246 23.25 -4.13 4.34
C VAL A 246 23.29 -5.17 5.45
N GLU A 247 24.28 -6.06 5.46
CA GLU A 247 24.36 -7.24 6.35
C GLU A 247 24.28 -6.90 7.84
N GLU A 248 24.80 -5.73 8.23
CA GLU A 248 24.79 -5.27 9.63
C GLU A 248 23.42 -4.71 10.09
N LEU A 249 22.47 -4.53 9.18
CA LEU A 249 21.17 -3.94 9.45
C LEU A 249 20.13 -5.01 9.81
N THR A 250 20.37 -5.81 10.83
CA THR A 250 19.52 -6.97 11.19
C THR A 250 18.03 -6.59 11.25
N GLU A 251 17.67 -5.53 11.99
CA GLU A 251 16.27 -5.13 12.13
C GLU A 251 15.70 -4.61 10.81
N GLY A 252 16.52 -3.93 10.00
CA GLY A 252 16.15 -3.48 8.65
C GLY A 252 15.94 -4.65 7.70
N LEU A 253 16.76 -5.69 7.76
CA LEU A 253 16.61 -6.91 6.96
C LEU A 253 15.36 -7.69 7.35
N ILE A 254 15.01 -7.75 8.62
CA ILE A 254 13.76 -8.35 9.10
C ILE A 254 12.57 -7.60 8.50
N ALA A 255 12.57 -6.27 8.54
CA ALA A 255 11.54 -5.46 7.90
C ALA A 255 11.47 -5.70 6.38
N SER A 256 12.63 -5.86 5.72
CA SER A 256 12.70 -6.14 4.27
C SER A 256 12.12 -7.50 3.90
N GLY A 257 12.37 -8.53 4.72
CA GLY A 257 11.79 -9.87 4.55
C GLY A 257 10.27 -9.86 4.65
N ALA A 258 9.71 -9.06 5.56
CA ALA A 258 8.27 -8.89 5.71
C ALA A 258 7.62 -8.28 4.45
N ILE A 259 8.31 -7.36 3.76
CA ILE A 259 7.84 -6.82 2.48
C ILE A 259 7.77 -7.93 1.42
N LEU A 260 8.81 -8.75 1.28
CA LEU A 260 8.80 -9.85 0.30
C LEU A 260 7.70 -10.88 0.59
N TYR A 261 7.48 -11.20 1.87
CA TYR A 261 6.36 -12.04 2.29
C TYR A 261 5.03 -11.44 1.82
N TYR A 262 4.80 -10.17 2.10
CA TYR A 262 3.56 -9.48 1.75
C TYR A 262 3.30 -9.45 0.24
N LEU A 263 4.35 -9.28 -0.57
CA LEU A 263 4.23 -9.37 -2.03
C LEU A 263 3.77 -10.77 -2.48
N SER A 264 4.26 -11.83 -1.85
CA SER A 264 3.81 -13.19 -2.17
C SER A 264 2.35 -13.43 -1.79
N GLU A 265 1.91 -12.93 -0.64
CA GLU A 265 0.53 -13.02 -0.17
C GLU A 265 -0.45 -12.22 -1.05
N THR A 266 0.01 -11.11 -1.62
CA THR A 266 -0.79 -10.25 -2.51
C THR A 266 -0.75 -10.69 -3.97
N GLN A 267 -0.23 -11.90 -4.26
CA GLN A 267 -0.14 -12.50 -5.59
C GLN A 267 0.78 -11.75 -6.58
N HIS A 268 1.69 -10.92 -6.07
CA HIS A 268 2.66 -10.22 -6.89
C HIS A 268 3.90 -11.11 -7.13
N ASN A 269 3.80 -12.00 -8.13
CA ASN A 269 4.86 -12.99 -8.43
C ASN A 269 5.89 -12.48 -9.46
N LYS A 270 5.61 -11.35 -10.12
CA LYS A 270 6.50 -10.76 -11.14
C LYS A 270 7.35 -9.64 -10.54
N ILE A 271 8.26 -10.00 -9.65
CA ILE A 271 9.12 -9.07 -8.90
C ILE A 271 10.60 -9.19 -9.25
N GLN A 272 10.94 -9.83 -10.38
CA GLN A 272 12.34 -10.05 -10.82
C GLN A 272 13.09 -8.75 -11.12
N HIS A 273 12.38 -7.65 -11.39
CA HIS A 273 12.97 -6.33 -11.61
C HIS A 273 13.51 -5.68 -10.33
N ILE A 274 13.14 -6.19 -9.15
CA ILE A 274 13.71 -5.78 -7.86
C ILE A 274 15.04 -6.50 -7.68
N THR A 275 16.10 -5.91 -8.19
CA THR A 275 17.44 -6.55 -8.28
C THR A 275 18.42 -6.05 -7.23
N ASN A 276 18.07 -5.03 -6.47
CA ASN A 276 18.98 -4.38 -5.53
C ASN A 276 18.25 -3.91 -4.27
N ILE A 277 18.97 -3.92 -3.15
CA ILE A 277 18.56 -3.30 -1.88
C ILE A 277 19.65 -2.33 -1.44
N GLN A 278 19.26 -1.10 -1.06
CA GLN A 278 20.19 -0.02 -0.76
C GLN A 278 20.01 0.48 0.67
N ARG A 279 21.14 0.70 1.35
CA ARG A 279 21.17 1.32 2.68
C ARG A 279 20.91 2.81 2.58
N ILE A 280 20.02 3.34 3.45
CA ILE A 280 19.93 4.76 3.76
C ILE A 280 20.86 5.02 4.95
N ALA A 281 21.95 5.75 4.74
CA ALA A 281 22.90 6.08 5.79
C ALA A 281 22.49 7.39 6.47
N GLU A 282 22.34 7.38 7.81
CA GLU A 282 21.87 8.52 8.59
C GLU A 282 22.82 9.73 8.48
N ASP A 283 24.10 9.49 8.44
CA ASP A 283 25.15 10.52 8.40
C ASP A 283 25.34 11.18 7.03
N ALA A 284 24.78 10.59 5.97
CA ALA A 284 24.96 11.05 4.59
C ALA A 284 24.13 12.30 4.23
N TYR A 285 23.05 12.57 4.99
CA TYR A 285 22.02 13.54 4.62
C TYR A 285 21.78 14.60 5.70
N VAL A 286 21.25 15.76 5.28
CA VAL A 286 20.64 16.75 6.16
C VAL A 286 19.23 16.31 6.47
N TRP A 287 18.97 16.00 7.72
CA TRP A 287 17.66 15.56 8.18
C TRP A 287 16.78 16.75 8.54
N MET A 288 15.55 16.72 8.05
CA MET A 288 14.52 17.71 8.34
C MET A 288 13.34 16.98 8.99
N ASP A 289 12.82 17.55 10.06
CA ASP A 289 11.60 17.06 10.68
C ASP A 289 10.33 17.46 9.88
N LYS A 290 9.20 16.88 10.24
CA LYS A 290 7.91 17.15 9.58
C LYS A 290 7.50 18.63 9.65
N PHE A 291 7.86 19.33 10.73
CA PHE A 291 7.52 20.74 10.91
C PHE A 291 8.38 21.61 9.97
N THR A 292 9.66 21.34 9.87
CA THR A 292 10.57 22.00 8.93
C THR A 292 10.13 21.82 7.49
N ILE A 293 9.86 20.57 7.06
CA ILE A 293 9.39 20.27 5.70
C ILE A 293 8.13 21.04 5.36
N ARG A 294 7.20 21.10 6.31
CA ARG A 294 5.90 21.72 6.14
C ARG A 294 6.00 23.26 6.18
N ASN A 295 6.75 23.82 7.13
CA ASN A 295 6.90 25.25 7.26
C ASN A 295 7.68 25.87 6.09
N LEU A 296 8.62 25.12 5.50
CA LEU A 296 9.33 25.51 4.29
C LEU A 296 8.52 25.21 3.01
N GLU A 297 7.36 24.55 3.13
CA GLU A 297 6.51 24.12 2.02
C GLU A 297 7.32 23.43 0.90
N LEU A 298 8.21 22.50 1.28
CA LEU A 298 9.14 21.89 0.33
C LEU A 298 8.40 21.08 -0.74
N TYR A 299 7.47 20.22 -0.32
CA TYR A 299 6.64 19.37 -1.20
C TYR A 299 5.26 19.08 -0.60
N HIS A 300 4.91 19.75 0.51
CA HIS A 300 3.59 19.72 1.15
C HIS A 300 3.29 21.07 1.81
N SER A 301 2.03 21.48 1.72
CA SER A 301 1.46 22.61 2.43
C SER A 301 0.16 22.24 3.13
N TYR A 302 -0.21 22.97 4.17
CA TYR A 302 -1.54 22.89 4.78
C TYR A 302 -2.65 23.47 3.89
N ASN A 303 -2.28 24.39 3.01
CA ASN A 303 -3.20 24.98 2.07
C ASN A 303 -3.24 24.11 0.80
N PRO A 304 -4.37 23.50 0.46
CA PRO A 304 -4.50 22.66 -0.74
C PRO A 304 -4.18 23.38 -2.06
N ASN A 305 -4.28 24.71 -2.06
CA ASN A 305 -4.02 25.55 -3.23
C ASN A 305 -2.63 26.22 -3.22
N ALA A 306 -1.79 25.89 -2.24
CA ALA A 306 -0.43 26.43 -2.18
C ALA A 306 0.46 25.81 -3.25
N VAL A 307 1.41 26.61 -3.73
CA VAL A 307 2.47 26.16 -4.64
C VAL A 307 3.69 25.88 -3.79
N THR A 308 4.14 24.63 -3.78
CA THR A 308 5.31 24.20 -3.01
C THR A 308 6.62 24.53 -3.73
N LEU A 309 7.74 24.44 -3.02
CA LEU A 309 9.06 24.59 -3.65
C LEU A 309 9.24 23.58 -4.78
N LEU A 310 8.84 22.31 -4.56
CA LEU A 310 8.93 21.27 -5.58
C LEU A 310 8.13 21.63 -6.84
N ASP A 311 6.91 22.17 -6.69
CA ASP A 311 6.09 22.57 -7.83
C ASP A 311 6.75 23.66 -8.68
N VAL A 312 7.51 24.55 -8.05
CA VAL A 312 8.23 25.62 -8.75
C VAL A 312 9.46 25.11 -9.49
N ILE A 313 10.25 24.25 -8.84
CA ILE A 313 11.54 23.80 -9.38
C ILE A 313 11.44 22.56 -10.28
N ASP A 314 10.33 21.77 -10.20
CA ASP A 314 10.15 20.59 -11.05
C ASP A 314 9.87 21.00 -12.52
N LYS A 315 10.95 21.00 -13.29
CA LYS A 315 10.93 21.16 -14.75
C LYS A 315 11.35 19.87 -15.45
N THR A 316 11.31 18.75 -14.74
CA THR A 316 11.72 17.46 -15.28
C THR A 316 10.77 16.99 -16.38
N LEU A 317 11.31 16.39 -17.43
CA LEU A 317 10.53 15.83 -18.53
C LEU A 317 10.14 14.38 -18.27
N SER A 318 11.00 13.62 -17.56
CA SER A 318 10.76 12.21 -17.29
C SER A 318 10.24 11.97 -15.87
N PRO A 319 9.37 10.98 -15.66
CA PRO A 319 8.94 10.55 -14.33
C PRO A 319 10.13 10.16 -13.42
N MET A 320 11.15 9.53 -13.97
CA MET A 320 12.37 9.16 -13.25
C MET A 320 13.10 10.39 -12.72
N GLY A 321 13.24 11.43 -13.54
CA GLY A 321 13.85 12.71 -13.14
C GLY A 321 13.06 13.40 -12.03
N ALA A 322 11.72 13.41 -12.11
CA ALA A 322 10.86 13.99 -11.09
C ALA A 322 11.01 13.26 -9.73
N ARG A 323 11.02 11.92 -9.72
CA ARG A 323 11.26 11.14 -8.50
C ARG A 323 12.65 11.40 -7.91
N LEU A 324 13.67 11.51 -8.75
CA LEU A 324 15.04 11.83 -8.32
C LEU A 324 15.12 13.23 -7.70
N LEU A 325 14.51 14.23 -8.34
CA LEU A 325 14.46 15.62 -7.83
C LEU A 325 13.77 15.67 -6.46
N LYS A 326 12.62 15.01 -6.32
CA LYS A 326 11.90 14.92 -5.05
C LYS A 326 12.75 14.29 -3.95
N ARG A 327 13.48 13.21 -4.28
CA ARG A 327 14.40 12.55 -3.35
C ARG A 327 15.55 13.48 -2.93
N TRP A 328 16.15 14.20 -3.86
CA TRP A 328 17.24 15.12 -3.55
C TRP A 328 16.76 16.27 -2.65
N LEU A 329 15.53 16.70 -2.82
CA LEU A 329 14.92 17.71 -1.95
C LEU A 329 14.61 17.16 -0.56
N ALA A 330 14.11 15.91 -0.48
CA ALA A 330 13.79 15.26 0.79
C ALA A 330 15.04 14.85 1.59
N LEU A 331 16.12 14.46 0.91
CA LEU A 331 17.38 13.97 1.47
C LEU A 331 18.58 14.75 0.91
N PRO A 332 18.78 16.02 1.32
CA PRO A 332 19.92 16.81 0.86
C PRO A 332 21.24 16.23 1.37
N LEU A 333 22.24 16.16 0.51
CA LEU A 333 23.58 15.67 0.87
C LEU A 333 24.32 16.64 1.81
N LYS A 334 25.09 16.08 2.75
CA LYS A 334 26.06 16.82 3.58
C LYS A 334 27.46 16.85 2.98
N ASP A 335 27.83 15.81 2.27
CA ASP A 335 29.17 15.61 1.73
C ASP A 335 29.41 16.53 0.51
N ILE A 336 30.37 17.47 0.68
CA ILE A 336 30.74 18.45 -0.34
C ILE A 336 31.24 17.75 -1.62
N SER A 337 32.00 16.65 -1.49
CA SER A 337 32.55 15.94 -2.64
C SER A 337 31.44 15.31 -3.50
N LYS A 338 30.45 14.70 -2.85
CA LYS A 338 29.26 14.14 -3.52
C LYS A 338 28.40 15.25 -4.17
N ILE A 339 28.26 16.41 -3.51
CA ILE A 339 27.56 17.57 -4.06
C ILE A 339 28.29 18.08 -5.31
N ARG A 340 29.62 18.24 -5.25
CA ARG A 340 30.43 18.66 -6.39
C ARG A 340 30.34 17.66 -7.56
N GLY A 341 30.39 16.35 -7.28
CA GLY A 341 30.21 15.34 -8.32
C GLY A 341 28.87 15.45 -9.05
N ARG A 342 27.76 15.75 -8.31
CA ARG A 342 26.47 16.05 -8.97
C ARG A 342 26.54 17.29 -9.87
N HIS A 343 27.22 18.35 -9.43
CA HIS A 343 27.39 19.59 -10.21
C HIS A 343 28.26 19.36 -11.44
N GLU A 344 29.30 18.53 -11.36
CA GLU A 344 30.17 18.18 -12.50
C GLU A 344 29.37 17.45 -13.58
N VAL A 345 28.52 16.47 -13.21
CA VAL A 345 27.64 15.77 -14.16
C VAL A 345 26.69 16.76 -14.85
N ILE A 346 26.05 17.66 -14.09
CA ILE A 346 25.15 18.66 -14.67
C ILE A 346 25.89 19.61 -15.60
N SER A 347 27.11 20.05 -15.21
CA SER A 347 27.95 20.92 -16.03
C SER A 347 28.37 20.23 -17.32
N TYR A 348 28.75 18.95 -17.25
CA TYR A 348 29.08 18.14 -18.41
C TYR A 348 27.93 18.05 -19.40
N LEU A 349 26.73 17.69 -18.91
CA LEU A 349 25.53 17.59 -19.75
C LEU A 349 25.14 18.94 -20.38
N LYS A 350 25.32 20.05 -19.63
CA LYS A 350 25.04 21.39 -20.15
C LYS A 350 26.01 21.80 -21.27
N THR A 351 27.25 21.36 -21.21
CA THR A 351 28.26 21.67 -22.23
C THR A 351 28.26 20.71 -23.43
N ASN A 352 27.63 19.54 -23.29
CA ASN A 352 27.54 18.52 -24.32
C ASN A 352 26.07 18.14 -24.57
N PRO A 353 25.26 19.01 -25.19
CA PRO A 353 23.83 18.78 -25.37
C PRO A 353 23.51 17.57 -26.27
N GLU A 354 24.47 17.09 -27.06
CA GLU A 354 24.37 15.90 -27.88
C GLU A 354 24.29 14.59 -27.06
N VAL A 355 24.61 14.66 -25.76
CA VAL A 355 24.53 13.51 -24.83
C VAL A 355 23.17 13.47 -24.13
N LEU A 356 22.38 14.54 -24.21
CA LEU A 356 21.03 14.63 -23.66
C LEU A 356 19.99 14.05 -24.61
#